data_9058c6dd91f2f0a5d682e2e3815dd96a
#
_entry.id   9058c6dd91f2f0a5d682e2e3815dd96a
#
_cell.length_a   1.000
_cell.length_b   1.000
_cell.length_c   1.000
_cell.angle_alpha   90.00
_cell.angle_beta   90.00
_cell.angle_gamma   90.00
#
_symmetry.space_group_name_H-M   'P 1'
#
loop_
_entity.id
_entity.type
_entity.pdbx_description
1 polymer ?
#
loop_
_entity_poly.entity_id
_entity_poly.type
_entity_poly.pdbx_seq_one_letter_code
_entity_poly.pdbx_strand_id
1 'polypeptide(L)'
;MAESKRDYYEVLGVPKDADDATLKKAYRTLAKKYHPDANPGDQAAADKFKEASEAYSVLSDPEKRRQYDQFGHAAFDGGAGGAGGFGGFDFNGGDMGDIFGDIFGDIFGGGRSRGGRSNGPMRGADVRTSVRITFEEAIFGCEKELELNLKETCEKCHGTGAKPGTQPQTCPKCNGKGKIMYTQQSFFGQIQNVQTCPDCNGTGKIIKDKCPDCYGTGYVAKRKKIKVTIPAGIDNGQMLRDRGNGEPGTNGGPRGDLLVEVVVSQHPIFKRQDTTIYSTVPISFVKAALGGPISIKTVDGEVEYEVKPGTQTDTRVRLKGKGVPSLRNRNVRGDHFVTLVVQVPERMTEAQKEALRKFDDAMNGIAPEGEKHKKKGLFGKLEK
;
A
#
# COMPACT_ATOMS: atom_id res chain seq x y z
N MET A 1 -38.66 10.47 -34.71
CA MET A 1 -39.60 10.59 -33.59
C MET A 1 -38.73 10.69 -32.34
N ALA A 2 -38.74 11.80 -31.61
CA ALA A 2 -37.96 11.94 -30.40
C ALA A 2 -38.53 10.95 -29.35
N GLU A 3 -37.75 10.02 -28.87
CA GLU A 3 -38.14 9.15 -27.75
C GLU A 3 -38.35 10.05 -26.54
N SER A 4 -39.60 10.08 -26.03
CA SER A 4 -39.90 10.80 -24.79
C SER A 4 -39.18 10.12 -23.64
N LYS A 5 -38.24 10.83 -22.97
CA LYS A 5 -37.55 10.34 -21.77
C LYS A 5 -38.62 9.92 -20.73
N ARG A 6 -38.37 8.75 -20.08
CA ARG A 6 -39.25 8.23 -19.02
C ARG A 6 -39.18 9.13 -17.78
N ASP A 7 -40.29 9.21 -17.03
CA ASP A 7 -40.34 9.95 -15.74
C ASP A 7 -39.27 9.38 -14.77
N TYR A 8 -38.50 10.24 -14.12
CA TYR A 8 -37.42 9.85 -13.21
C TYR A 8 -37.90 9.03 -12.00
N TYR A 9 -39.15 9.28 -11.53
CA TYR A 9 -39.75 8.47 -10.47
C TYR A 9 -40.08 7.05 -10.98
N GLU A 10 -40.55 6.94 -12.23
CA GLU A 10 -40.78 5.64 -12.88
C GLU A 10 -39.47 4.89 -13.16
N VAL A 11 -38.40 5.58 -13.54
CA VAL A 11 -37.08 4.99 -13.76
C VAL A 11 -36.56 4.38 -12.48
N LEU A 12 -36.71 5.06 -11.35
CA LEU A 12 -36.31 4.54 -10.04
C LEU A 12 -37.33 3.55 -9.43
N GLY A 13 -38.55 3.47 -9.99
CA GLY A 13 -39.61 2.61 -9.47
C GLY A 13 -40.15 3.04 -8.11
N VAL A 14 -40.25 4.35 -7.89
CA VAL A 14 -40.71 4.93 -6.62
C VAL A 14 -41.87 5.93 -6.86
N PRO A 15 -42.76 6.14 -5.90
CA PRO A 15 -43.81 7.13 -6.00
C PRO A 15 -43.24 8.57 -5.89
N LYS A 16 -44.02 9.58 -6.40
CA LYS A 16 -43.57 10.99 -6.45
C LYS A 16 -43.36 11.63 -5.07
N ASP A 17 -43.97 11.07 -4.04
CA ASP A 17 -43.86 11.49 -2.63
C ASP A 17 -42.78 10.76 -1.85
N ALA A 18 -41.97 9.92 -2.55
CA ALA A 18 -40.88 9.16 -1.91
C ALA A 18 -39.88 10.06 -1.18
N ASP A 19 -39.49 9.66 0.02
CA ASP A 19 -38.48 10.33 0.82
C ASP A 19 -37.06 10.02 0.28
N ASP A 20 -36.07 10.78 0.72
CA ASP A 20 -34.67 10.63 0.29
C ASP A 20 -34.09 9.25 0.60
N ALA A 21 -34.53 8.61 1.71
CA ALA A 21 -34.08 7.28 2.09
C ALA A 21 -34.61 6.23 1.10
N THR A 22 -35.85 6.34 0.66
CA THR A 22 -36.48 5.49 -0.34
C THR A 22 -35.83 5.66 -1.71
N LEU A 23 -35.60 6.91 -2.16
CA LEU A 23 -34.89 7.23 -3.40
C LEU A 23 -33.50 6.58 -3.41
N LYS A 24 -32.74 6.75 -2.34
CA LYS A 24 -31.39 6.17 -2.19
C LYS A 24 -31.39 4.65 -2.19
N LYS A 25 -32.39 4.02 -1.56
CA LYS A 25 -32.54 2.55 -1.53
C LYS A 25 -32.85 2.00 -2.91
N ALA A 26 -33.78 2.63 -3.62
CA ALA A 26 -34.18 2.24 -4.97
C ALA A 26 -32.99 2.34 -5.94
N TYR A 27 -32.30 3.48 -5.94
CA TYR A 27 -31.09 3.66 -6.74
C TYR A 27 -30.02 2.61 -6.47
N ARG A 28 -29.69 2.32 -5.19
CA ARG A 28 -28.70 1.30 -4.84
C ARG A 28 -29.08 -0.08 -5.37
N THR A 29 -30.36 -0.41 -5.36
CA THR A 29 -30.85 -1.71 -5.88
C THR A 29 -30.66 -1.81 -7.39
N LEU A 30 -31.02 -0.75 -8.12
CA LEU A 30 -30.86 -0.67 -9.59
C LEU A 30 -29.38 -0.61 -9.98
N ALA A 31 -28.58 0.19 -9.28
CA ALA A 31 -27.15 0.31 -9.51
C ALA A 31 -26.42 -1.03 -9.33
N LYS A 32 -26.77 -1.80 -8.28
CA LYS A 32 -26.22 -3.14 -8.08
C LYS A 32 -26.65 -4.14 -9.15
N LYS A 33 -27.89 -4.04 -9.60
CA LYS A 33 -28.47 -4.95 -10.62
C LYS A 33 -27.87 -4.72 -11.99
N TYR A 34 -27.66 -3.46 -12.38
CA TYR A 34 -27.22 -3.06 -13.73
C TYR A 34 -25.76 -2.56 -13.76
N HIS A 35 -24.96 -2.88 -12.72
CA HIS A 35 -23.55 -2.47 -12.66
C HIS A 35 -22.77 -3.05 -13.84
N PRO A 36 -21.86 -2.28 -14.49
CA PRO A 36 -21.06 -2.77 -15.60
C PRO A 36 -20.23 -4.02 -15.26
N ASP A 37 -19.68 -4.09 -14.04
CA ASP A 37 -18.90 -5.25 -13.59
C ASP A 37 -19.75 -6.51 -13.42
N ALA A 38 -21.04 -6.35 -13.10
CA ALA A 38 -21.96 -7.48 -12.96
C ALA A 38 -22.60 -7.91 -14.31
N ASN A 39 -22.58 -7.01 -15.31
CA ASN A 39 -23.15 -7.24 -16.63
C ASN A 39 -22.18 -6.79 -17.73
N PRO A 40 -21.00 -7.43 -17.86
CA PRO A 40 -20.00 -7.03 -18.83
C PRO A 40 -20.51 -7.23 -20.26
N GLY A 41 -20.50 -6.16 -21.06
CA GLY A 41 -20.93 -6.19 -22.47
C GLY A 41 -22.43 -6.11 -22.73
N ASP A 42 -23.28 -5.99 -21.71
CA ASP A 42 -24.72 -5.79 -21.86
C ASP A 42 -25.06 -4.29 -21.98
N GLN A 43 -25.29 -3.84 -23.24
CA GLN A 43 -25.64 -2.47 -23.56
C GLN A 43 -26.99 -2.04 -22.92
N ALA A 44 -27.95 -2.94 -22.84
CA ALA A 44 -29.26 -2.64 -22.25
C ALA A 44 -29.16 -2.45 -20.74
N ALA A 45 -28.27 -3.18 -20.07
CA ALA A 45 -27.97 -2.95 -18.66
C ALA A 45 -27.25 -1.62 -18.45
N ALA A 46 -26.28 -1.27 -19.31
CA ALA A 46 -25.58 0.01 -19.26
C ALA A 46 -26.51 1.22 -19.44
N ASP A 47 -27.46 1.12 -20.37
CA ASP A 47 -28.43 2.20 -20.60
C ASP A 47 -29.39 2.37 -19.40
N LYS A 48 -29.87 1.28 -18.81
CA LYS A 48 -30.68 1.34 -17.57
C LYS A 48 -29.89 1.87 -16.37
N PHE A 49 -28.60 1.58 -16.28
CA PHE A 49 -27.75 2.14 -15.26
C PHE A 49 -27.57 3.65 -15.42
N LYS A 50 -27.40 4.13 -16.66
CA LYS A 50 -27.31 5.57 -16.98
C LYS A 50 -28.60 6.31 -16.61
N GLU A 51 -29.75 5.76 -17.05
CA GLU A 51 -31.06 6.33 -16.73
C GLU A 51 -31.31 6.42 -15.21
N ALA A 52 -31.01 5.34 -14.49
CA ALA A 52 -31.16 5.31 -13.03
C ALA A 52 -30.22 6.32 -12.32
N SER A 53 -29.02 6.50 -12.83
CA SER A 53 -28.05 7.46 -12.29
C SER A 53 -28.44 8.90 -12.56
N GLU A 54 -28.96 9.20 -13.75
CA GLU A 54 -29.51 10.51 -14.12
C GLU A 54 -30.73 10.84 -13.26
N ALA A 55 -31.68 9.93 -13.13
CA ALA A 55 -32.86 10.10 -12.29
C ALA A 55 -32.51 10.38 -10.83
N TYR A 56 -31.58 9.61 -10.26
CA TYR A 56 -31.16 9.83 -8.89
C TYR A 56 -30.42 11.15 -8.69
N SER A 57 -29.60 11.59 -9.66
CA SER A 57 -28.87 12.85 -9.58
C SER A 57 -29.78 14.07 -9.52
N VAL A 58 -30.94 13.98 -10.11
CA VAL A 58 -31.96 15.04 -10.09
C VAL A 58 -32.84 14.96 -8.83
N LEU A 59 -33.34 13.77 -8.51
CA LEU A 59 -34.29 13.58 -7.42
C LEU A 59 -33.67 13.62 -6.00
N SER A 60 -32.36 13.40 -5.89
CA SER A 60 -31.64 13.44 -4.60
C SER A 60 -31.32 14.87 -4.13
N ASP A 61 -31.39 15.86 -5.01
CA ASP A 61 -31.15 17.24 -4.68
C ASP A 61 -32.52 17.97 -4.52
N PRO A 62 -32.81 18.53 -3.35
CA PRO A 62 -34.12 19.16 -3.10
C PRO A 62 -34.46 20.31 -4.05
N GLU A 63 -33.48 21.06 -4.57
CA GLU A 63 -33.71 22.15 -5.50
C GLU A 63 -34.00 21.65 -6.91
N LYS A 64 -33.21 20.67 -7.39
CA LYS A 64 -33.40 20.04 -8.70
C LYS A 64 -34.71 19.25 -8.73
N ARG A 65 -35.03 18.53 -7.64
CA ARG A 65 -36.31 17.82 -7.50
C ARG A 65 -37.50 18.75 -7.65
N ARG A 66 -37.49 19.91 -6.98
CA ARG A 66 -38.55 20.94 -7.13
C ARG A 66 -38.66 21.46 -8.57
N GLN A 67 -37.53 21.70 -9.23
CA GLN A 67 -37.52 22.12 -10.63
C GLN A 67 -38.04 21.01 -11.55
N TYR A 68 -37.69 19.77 -11.30
CA TYR A 68 -38.21 18.63 -12.03
C TYR A 68 -39.73 18.45 -11.83
N ASP A 69 -40.18 18.56 -10.59
CA ASP A 69 -41.62 18.45 -10.24
C ASP A 69 -42.49 19.56 -10.90
N GLN A 70 -41.91 20.74 -11.15
CA GLN A 70 -42.61 21.87 -11.77
C GLN A 70 -42.57 21.85 -13.32
N PHE A 71 -41.40 21.49 -13.89
CA PHE A 71 -41.14 21.66 -15.32
C PHE A 71 -40.82 20.37 -16.06
N GLY A 72 -40.76 19.23 -15.35
CA GLY A 72 -40.39 17.95 -15.93
C GLY A 72 -38.96 17.95 -16.53
N HIS A 73 -38.76 17.14 -17.55
CA HIS A 73 -37.47 17.09 -18.27
C HIS A 73 -37.10 18.41 -18.95
N ALA A 74 -38.07 19.26 -19.28
CA ALA A 74 -37.81 20.52 -19.93
C ALA A 74 -36.97 21.49 -19.07
N ALA A 75 -36.95 21.31 -17.74
CA ALA A 75 -36.07 22.06 -16.84
C ALA A 75 -34.57 21.80 -17.09
N PHE A 76 -34.24 20.64 -17.67
CA PHE A 76 -32.88 20.16 -17.86
C PHE A 76 -32.48 19.99 -19.35
N ASP A 77 -33.44 19.99 -20.29
CA ASP A 77 -33.21 19.85 -21.73
C ASP A 77 -33.03 21.19 -22.47
N GLY A 78 -33.28 22.34 -21.77
CA GLY A 78 -33.26 23.68 -22.38
C GLY A 78 -31.90 24.36 -22.32
N GLY A 79 -31.11 24.30 -23.39
CA GLY A 79 -30.03 25.23 -23.62
C GLY A 79 -30.48 26.64 -23.88
N ALA A 80 -30.64 27.49 -22.85
CA ALA A 80 -30.48 28.97 -22.92
C ALA A 80 -30.65 29.59 -21.51
N GLY A 81 -29.52 29.97 -20.91
CA GLY A 81 -29.50 30.99 -19.82
C GLY A 81 -29.55 30.46 -18.41
N GLY A 82 -28.40 30.13 -17.81
CA GLY A 82 -28.21 30.02 -16.36
C GLY A 82 -27.37 28.85 -15.93
N ALA A 83 -26.11 29.12 -15.62
CA ALA A 83 -25.11 28.36 -14.87
C ALA A 83 -25.48 26.91 -14.47
N GLY A 84 -25.12 25.91 -15.29
CA GLY A 84 -25.19 24.52 -14.92
C GLY A 84 -25.65 23.56 -16.01
N GLY A 85 -25.28 23.81 -17.27
CA GLY A 85 -25.64 22.94 -18.40
C GLY A 85 -25.03 21.54 -18.32
N PHE A 86 -25.87 20.55 -18.07
CA PHE A 86 -25.57 19.12 -18.23
C PHE A 86 -25.92 18.63 -19.65
N GLY A 87 -25.76 19.50 -20.63
CA GLY A 87 -26.04 19.18 -22.04
C GLY A 87 -24.73 18.94 -22.79
N GLY A 88 -24.45 17.68 -23.10
CA GLY A 88 -23.44 17.32 -24.08
C GLY A 88 -22.33 16.38 -23.60
N PHE A 89 -22.69 15.28 -23.00
CA PHE A 89 -21.76 14.15 -22.93
C PHE A 89 -22.06 13.19 -24.09
N ASP A 90 -21.31 13.40 -25.17
CA ASP A 90 -21.21 12.45 -26.27
C ASP A 90 -20.44 11.20 -25.80
N PHE A 91 -21.17 10.17 -25.44
CA PHE A 91 -20.65 8.89 -24.96
C PHE A 91 -20.28 7.99 -26.15
N ASN A 92 -19.41 8.46 -27.03
CA ASN A 92 -18.88 7.61 -28.10
C ASN A 92 -17.40 7.28 -27.88
N GLY A 93 -17.15 6.15 -27.23
CA GLY A 93 -15.92 5.38 -27.35
C GLY A 93 -14.73 5.80 -26.48
N GLY A 94 -14.47 5.02 -25.45
CA GLY A 94 -13.15 4.92 -24.84
C GLY A 94 -13.12 5.13 -23.32
N ASP A 95 -12.77 4.07 -22.64
CA ASP A 95 -12.28 3.99 -21.26
C ASP A 95 -13.20 4.55 -20.14
N MET A 96 -14.15 3.71 -19.75
CA MET A 96 -15.24 4.01 -18.81
C MET A 96 -14.80 4.05 -17.33
N GLY A 97 -13.55 3.69 -17.00
CA GLY A 97 -13.07 3.54 -15.61
C GLY A 97 -12.63 4.84 -14.95
N ASP A 98 -11.93 5.71 -15.67
CA ASP A 98 -11.29 6.89 -15.09
C ASP A 98 -12.21 8.12 -15.01
N ILE A 99 -13.19 8.24 -15.93
CA ILE A 99 -14.10 9.40 -15.96
C ILE A 99 -15.18 9.30 -14.87
N PHE A 100 -15.58 8.08 -14.49
CA PHE A 100 -16.56 7.87 -13.41
C PHE A 100 -15.99 8.16 -12.02
N GLY A 101 -14.71 7.88 -11.79
CA GLY A 101 -14.01 8.18 -10.54
C GLY A 101 -13.89 9.69 -10.27
N ASP A 102 -13.61 10.47 -11.29
CA ASP A 102 -13.41 11.92 -11.15
C ASP A 102 -14.72 12.71 -11.02
N ILE A 103 -15.79 12.31 -11.72
CA ILE A 103 -17.08 13.00 -11.66
C ILE A 103 -17.88 12.59 -10.41
N PHE A 104 -17.86 11.31 -10.04
CA PHE A 104 -18.56 10.84 -8.84
C PHE A 104 -17.83 11.18 -7.55
N GLY A 105 -16.51 11.24 -7.56
CA GLY A 105 -15.67 11.69 -6.44
C GLY A 105 -15.90 13.17 -6.09
N ASP A 106 -16.18 14.01 -7.08
CA ASP A 106 -16.40 15.45 -6.88
C ASP A 106 -17.85 15.80 -6.47
N ILE A 107 -18.83 14.97 -6.86
CA ILE A 107 -20.26 15.20 -6.57
C ILE A 107 -20.70 14.52 -5.26
N PHE A 108 -20.15 13.34 -4.93
CA PHE A 108 -20.55 12.56 -3.74
C PHE A 108 -19.55 12.54 -2.59
N GLY A 109 -18.29 12.86 -2.84
CA GLY A 109 -17.28 13.05 -1.81
C GLY A 109 -17.27 14.49 -1.34
N GLY A 110 -18.15 14.86 -0.40
CA GLY A 110 -18.33 16.17 0.22
C GLY A 110 -17.28 17.23 -0.13
N GLY A 111 -17.64 18.14 -1.01
CA GLY A 111 -17.07 19.46 -1.25
C GLY A 111 -15.61 19.72 -0.85
N ARG A 112 -14.64 19.04 -1.45
CA ARG A 112 -13.29 19.59 -1.52
C ARG A 112 -13.15 20.37 -2.82
N SER A 113 -13.72 21.57 -2.79
CA SER A 113 -13.39 22.65 -3.71
C SER A 113 -11.87 22.65 -3.95
N ARG A 114 -11.43 22.26 -5.16
CA ARG A 114 -10.15 22.69 -5.72
C ARG A 114 -10.19 24.21 -5.95
N GLY A 115 -10.75 24.91 -4.99
CA GLY A 115 -10.80 26.34 -4.91
C GLY A 115 -9.54 26.85 -4.27
N GLY A 116 -8.73 27.49 -5.07
CA GLY A 116 -7.74 28.49 -4.69
C GLY A 116 -7.00 28.29 -3.37
N ARG A 117 -5.67 28.25 -3.42
CA ARG A 117 -4.82 28.37 -2.22
C ARG A 117 -5.41 29.41 -1.28
N SER A 118 -6.07 28.96 -0.22
CA SER A 118 -6.54 29.85 0.84
C SER A 118 -5.30 30.29 1.62
N ASN A 119 -5.24 31.56 2.02
CA ASN A 119 -4.19 32.07 2.91
C ASN A 119 -4.32 31.50 4.34
N GLY A 120 -5.15 30.50 4.55
CA GLY A 120 -5.32 29.79 5.83
C GLY A 120 -4.14 28.88 6.18
N PRO A 121 -4.14 28.33 7.41
CA PRO A 121 -3.17 27.34 7.84
C PRO A 121 -3.18 26.12 6.92
N MET A 122 -2.03 25.77 6.35
CA MET A 122 -1.89 24.62 5.48
C MET A 122 -0.90 23.62 6.09
N ARG A 123 -1.26 22.34 6.07
CA ARG A 123 -0.39 21.26 6.53
C ARG A 123 0.86 21.18 5.66
N GLY A 124 2.01 20.91 6.30
CA GLY A 124 3.27 20.66 5.63
C GLY A 124 3.24 19.37 4.80
N ALA A 125 4.16 19.27 3.85
CA ALA A 125 4.31 18.10 3.02
C ALA A 125 4.83 16.90 3.83
N ASP A 126 4.36 15.70 3.49
CA ASP A 126 4.91 14.47 4.03
C ASP A 126 6.27 14.18 3.34
N VAL A 127 7.24 13.75 4.12
CA VAL A 127 8.58 13.40 3.65
C VAL A 127 8.70 11.89 3.54
N ARG A 128 9.21 11.40 2.43
CA ARG A 128 9.44 9.97 2.20
C ARG A 128 10.93 9.67 2.25
N THR A 129 11.29 8.59 2.95
CA THR A 129 12.64 8.07 3.00
C THR A 129 12.60 6.55 3.09
N SER A 130 13.74 5.90 2.88
CA SER A 130 13.86 4.46 3.06
C SER A 130 14.95 4.14 4.09
N VAL A 131 14.76 3.05 4.81
CA VAL A 131 15.73 2.51 5.76
C VAL A 131 16.01 1.05 5.43
N ARG A 132 17.29 0.69 5.33
CA ARG A 132 17.70 -0.69 5.13
C ARG A 132 17.99 -1.33 6.49
N ILE A 133 17.41 -2.53 6.70
CA ILE A 133 17.60 -3.33 7.91
C ILE A 133 18.00 -4.76 7.53
N THR A 134 18.58 -5.48 8.48
CA THR A 134 18.88 -6.91 8.30
C THR A 134 17.62 -7.76 8.48
N PHE A 135 17.72 -9.03 8.12
CA PHE A 135 16.64 -10.00 8.28
C PHE A 135 16.25 -10.18 9.77
N GLU A 136 17.26 -10.27 10.64
CA GLU A 136 17.10 -10.40 12.08
C GLU A 136 16.46 -9.16 12.70
N GLU A 137 16.92 -7.97 12.29
CA GLU A 137 16.32 -6.70 12.71
C GLU A 137 14.84 -6.60 12.33
N ALA A 138 14.45 -7.15 11.17
CA ALA A 138 13.07 -7.20 10.77
C ALA A 138 12.21 -8.14 11.64
N ILE A 139 12.81 -9.25 12.13
CA ILE A 139 12.12 -10.21 12.99
C ILE A 139 11.96 -9.70 14.42
N PHE A 140 13.05 -9.18 15.00
CA PHE A 140 13.08 -8.80 16.42
C PHE A 140 12.69 -7.34 16.66
N GLY A 141 12.68 -6.53 15.59
CA GLY A 141 12.55 -5.09 15.68
C GLY A 141 13.85 -4.41 16.05
N CYS A 142 13.98 -3.13 15.74
CA CYS A 142 15.15 -2.33 16.05
C CYS A 142 14.83 -0.84 16.10
N GLU A 143 15.76 -0.06 16.62
CA GLU A 143 15.73 1.39 16.51
C GLU A 143 16.82 1.85 15.53
N LYS A 144 16.45 2.73 14.60
CA LYS A 144 17.37 3.33 13.63
C LYS A 144 17.35 4.84 13.73
N GLU A 145 18.52 5.45 13.65
CA GLU A 145 18.64 6.89 13.50
C GLU A 145 18.75 7.24 12.01
N LEU A 146 17.83 8.09 11.55
CA LEU A 146 17.83 8.60 10.19
C LEU A 146 18.30 10.06 10.19
N GLU A 147 19.30 10.37 9.39
CA GLU A 147 19.73 11.74 9.15
C GLU A 147 19.04 12.28 7.90
N LEU A 148 18.17 13.27 8.09
CA LEU A 148 17.38 13.86 7.05
C LEU A 148 17.62 15.37 6.95
N ASN A 149 17.69 15.87 5.72
CA ASN A 149 17.67 17.29 5.46
C ASN A 149 16.21 17.74 5.34
N LEU A 150 15.69 18.31 6.41
CA LEU A 150 14.31 18.80 6.47
C LEU A 150 14.30 20.33 6.44
N LYS A 151 13.25 20.88 5.83
CA LYS A 151 12.95 22.28 6.00
C LYS A 151 12.47 22.50 7.43
N GLU A 152 13.07 23.46 8.10
CA GLU A 152 12.66 23.90 9.44
C GLU A 152 12.27 25.38 9.39
N THR A 153 11.36 25.78 10.26
CA THR A 153 11.00 27.18 10.39
C THR A 153 12.23 27.99 10.78
N CYS A 154 12.49 29.07 10.08
CA CYS A 154 13.63 29.93 10.37
C CYS A 154 13.50 30.53 11.79
N GLU A 155 14.48 30.29 12.63
CA GLU A 155 14.48 30.75 14.04
C GLU A 155 14.52 32.27 14.18
N LYS A 156 15.14 32.98 13.23
CA LYS A 156 15.24 34.45 13.29
C LYS A 156 13.93 35.15 12.92
N CYS A 157 13.21 34.66 11.93
CA CYS A 157 11.98 35.32 11.48
C CYS A 157 10.71 34.55 11.86
N HIS A 158 10.82 33.39 12.51
CA HIS A 158 9.70 32.54 12.93
C HIS A 158 8.69 32.25 11.79
N GLY A 159 9.23 32.01 10.58
CA GLY A 159 8.42 31.63 9.40
C GLY A 159 7.85 32.83 8.61
N THR A 160 8.04 34.07 9.06
CA THR A 160 7.52 35.26 8.36
C THR A 160 8.31 35.61 7.08
N GLY A 161 9.56 35.20 6.98
CA GLY A 161 10.49 35.57 5.91
C GLY A 161 10.98 37.03 5.99
N ALA A 162 10.42 37.84 6.87
CA ALA A 162 10.82 39.24 7.04
C ALA A 162 12.02 39.38 8.03
N LYS A 163 12.81 40.42 7.86
CA LYS A 163 13.90 40.77 8.79
C LYS A 163 13.35 40.95 10.20
N PRO A 164 14.03 40.47 11.25
CA PRO A 164 13.65 40.73 12.64
C PRO A 164 13.35 42.21 12.91
N GLY A 165 12.24 42.49 13.54
CA GLY A 165 11.76 43.87 13.76
C GLY A 165 10.91 44.46 12.64
N THR A 166 10.77 43.74 11.49
CA THR A 166 9.87 44.13 10.40
C THR A 166 8.76 43.09 10.19
N GLN A 167 7.65 43.50 9.58
CA GLN A 167 6.54 42.61 9.29
C GLN A 167 6.23 42.57 7.79
N PRO A 168 5.75 41.43 7.27
CA PRO A 168 5.23 41.37 5.92
C PRO A 168 4.03 42.30 5.76
N GLN A 169 4.03 43.11 4.70
CA GLN A 169 2.95 44.01 4.37
C GLN A 169 1.90 43.35 3.49
N THR A 170 0.64 43.71 3.65
CA THR A 170 -0.44 43.25 2.77
C THR A 170 -0.15 43.71 1.34
N CYS A 171 -0.24 42.81 0.37
CA CYS A 171 -0.03 43.14 -1.04
C CYS A 171 -1.12 44.14 -1.52
N PRO A 172 -0.76 45.33 -1.97
CA PRO A 172 -1.76 46.36 -2.38
C PRO A 172 -2.50 45.95 -3.65
N LYS A 173 -1.91 45.17 -4.54
CA LYS A 173 -2.50 44.76 -5.81
C LYS A 173 -3.65 43.77 -5.66
N CYS A 174 -3.53 42.82 -4.73
CA CYS A 174 -4.56 41.82 -4.47
C CYS A 174 -5.28 42.02 -3.12
N ASN A 175 -4.95 43.07 -2.37
CA ASN A 175 -5.49 43.35 -1.03
C ASN A 175 -5.45 42.12 -0.11
N GLY A 176 -4.33 41.37 -0.12
CA GLY A 176 -4.16 40.17 0.68
C GLY A 176 -4.75 38.88 0.13
N LYS A 177 -5.54 38.94 -0.94
CA LYS A 177 -6.23 37.77 -1.51
C LYS A 177 -5.29 36.78 -2.23
N GLY A 178 -4.08 37.20 -2.61
CA GLY A 178 -3.12 36.38 -3.37
C GLY A 178 -3.51 36.14 -4.83
N LYS A 179 -4.71 36.56 -5.24
CA LYS A 179 -5.26 36.38 -6.59
C LYS A 179 -5.88 37.69 -7.07
N ILE A 180 -5.83 37.89 -8.36
CA ILE A 180 -6.48 39.02 -9.06
C ILE A 180 -7.44 38.45 -10.08
N MET A 181 -8.60 39.08 -10.19
CA MET A 181 -9.60 38.73 -11.18
C MET A 181 -9.51 39.70 -12.33
N TYR A 182 -9.38 39.20 -13.53
CA TYR A 182 -9.48 39.96 -14.76
C TYR A 182 -10.80 39.61 -15.44
N THR A 183 -11.58 40.63 -15.73
CA THR A 183 -12.75 40.46 -16.58
C THR A 183 -12.35 40.70 -18.01
N GLN A 184 -12.40 39.69 -18.83
CA GLN A 184 -12.13 39.79 -20.26
C GLN A 184 -13.46 39.70 -21.02
N GLN A 185 -13.70 40.71 -21.87
CA GLN A 185 -14.84 40.70 -22.77
C GLN A 185 -14.57 39.77 -23.93
N SER A 186 -15.35 38.70 -24.06
CA SER A 186 -15.33 37.77 -25.17
C SER A 186 -16.58 37.96 -26.02
N PHE A 187 -16.55 37.45 -27.25
CA PHE A 187 -17.68 37.49 -28.19
C PHE A 187 -18.97 36.82 -27.60
N PHE A 188 -18.78 35.94 -26.60
CA PHE A 188 -19.84 35.20 -25.91
C PHE A 188 -20.18 35.72 -24.50
N GLY A 189 -19.72 36.96 -24.15
CA GLY A 189 -19.98 37.56 -22.84
C GLY A 189 -18.70 37.86 -22.03
N GLN A 190 -18.90 38.29 -20.78
CA GLN A 190 -17.81 38.59 -19.86
C GLN A 190 -17.33 37.34 -19.18
N ILE A 191 -16.06 36.99 -19.41
CA ILE A 191 -15.39 35.87 -18.76
C ILE A 191 -14.50 36.41 -17.63
N GLN A 192 -14.73 35.95 -16.41
CA GLN A 192 -13.87 36.27 -15.26
C GLN A 192 -12.77 35.24 -15.13
N ASN A 193 -11.52 35.63 -15.38
CA ASN A 193 -10.34 34.82 -15.19
C ASN A 193 -9.67 35.17 -13.85
N VAL A 194 -9.42 34.16 -13.03
CA VAL A 194 -8.69 34.28 -11.75
C VAL A 194 -7.24 33.93 -11.97
N GLN A 195 -6.34 34.88 -11.79
CA GLN A 195 -4.90 34.69 -11.95
C GLN A 195 -4.19 34.89 -10.60
N THR A 196 -3.09 34.14 -10.37
CA THR A 196 -2.21 34.37 -9.22
C THR A 196 -1.61 35.76 -9.31
N CYS A 197 -1.67 36.52 -8.20
CA CYS A 197 -1.10 37.88 -8.16
C CYS A 197 0.40 37.85 -8.43
N PRO A 198 0.91 38.53 -9.47
CA PRO A 198 2.32 38.48 -9.83
C PRO A 198 3.24 39.17 -8.80
N ASP A 199 2.73 40.15 -8.05
CA ASP A 199 3.54 40.92 -7.11
C ASP A 199 3.83 40.13 -5.83
N CYS A 200 2.91 39.32 -5.36
CA CYS A 200 3.08 38.51 -4.15
C CYS A 200 3.17 37.01 -4.45
N ASN A 201 3.12 36.58 -5.71
CA ASN A 201 3.16 35.16 -6.12
C ASN A 201 2.17 34.26 -5.34
N GLY A 202 1.00 34.80 -5.06
CA GLY A 202 -0.08 34.06 -4.37
C GLY A 202 -0.06 34.14 -2.85
N THR A 203 0.97 34.72 -2.22
CA THR A 203 1.06 34.79 -0.75
C THR A 203 0.14 35.84 -0.12
N GLY A 204 -0.33 36.81 -0.89
CA GLY A 204 -1.11 37.95 -0.39
C GLY A 204 -0.28 38.97 0.41
N LYS A 205 1.02 38.72 0.63
CA LYS A 205 1.93 39.56 1.43
C LYS A 205 3.19 39.89 0.65
N ILE A 206 3.76 41.05 0.89
CA ILE A 206 5.01 41.51 0.32
C ILE A 206 6.02 41.74 1.45
N ILE A 207 7.23 41.22 1.29
CA ILE A 207 8.34 41.38 2.22
C ILE A 207 9.31 42.39 1.59
N LYS A 208 9.42 43.58 2.18
CA LYS A 208 10.39 44.60 1.74
C LYS A 208 11.80 44.24 2.17
N ASP A 209 11.97 43.97 3.47
CA ASP A 209 13.25 43.60 4.07
C ASP A 209 13.26 42.10 4.34
N LYS A 210 14.01 41.37 3.57
CA LYS A 210 14.11 39.90 3.67
C LYS A 210 14.97 39.48 4.84
N CYS A 211 14.58 38.41 5.54
CA CYS A 211 15.40 37.79 6.56
C CYS A 211 16.75 37.31 5.96
N PRO A 212 17.90 37.63 6.54
CA PRO A 212 19.21 37.28 6.00
C PRO A 212 19.48 35.76 6.00
N ASP A 213 18.86 35.00 6.89
CA ASP A 213 19.09 33.54 7.02
C ASP A 213 18.25 32.70 6.04
N CYS A 214 17.01 33.09 5.81
CA CYS A 214 16.09 32.34 4.94
C CYS A 214 15.81 33.05 3.61
N TYR A 215 16.37 34.25 3.38
CA TYR A 215 16.20 35.04 2.15
C TYR A 215 14.77 35.27 1.72
N GLY A 216 13.86 35.38 2.70
CA GLY A 216 12.44 35.65 2.48
C GLY A 216 11.57 34.40 2.40
N THR A 217 12.11 33.19 2.44
CA THR A 217 11.33 31.93 2.37
C THR A 217 10.61 31.61 3.68
N GLY A 218 11.09 32.07 4.81
CA GLY A 218 10.60 31.72 6.15
C GLY A 218 11.14 30.36 6.65
N TYR A 219 11.87 29.60 5.82
CA TYR A 219 12.35 28.25 6.13
C TYR A 219 13.83 28.11 5.80
N VAL A 220 14.52 27.25 6.56
CA VAL A 220 15.92 26.89 6.36
C VAL A 220 16.06 25.38 6.32
N ALA A 221 16.98 24.85 5.51
CA ALA A 221 17.29 23.43 5.51
C ALA A 221 18.18 23.10 6.70
N LYS A 222 17.75 22.18 7.56
CA LYS A 222 18.54 21.67 8.69
C LYS A 222 18.67 20.15 8.61
N ARG A 223 19.85 19.64 8.93
CA ARG A 223 20.04 18.21 9.18
C ARG A 223 19.45 17.86 10.53
N LYS A 224 18.53 16.90 10.53
CA LYS A 224 17.88 16.42 11.75
C LYS A 224 18.08 14.91 11.86
N LYS A 225 18.47 14.46 13.04
CA LYS A 225 18.52 13.04 13.40
C LYS A 225 17.17 12.65 14.00
N ILE A 226 16.50 11.70 13.38
CA ILE A 226 15.20 11.21 13.83
C ILE A 226 15.38 9.73 14.18
N LYS A 227 14.98 9.36 15.40
CA LYS A 227 14.95 7.97 15.84
C LYS A 227 13.63 7.35 15.41
N VAL A 228 13.72 6.28 14.63
CA VAL A 228 12.56 5.53 14.15
C VAL A 228 12.59 4.15 14.77
N THR A 229 11.53 3.80 15.49
CA THR A 229 11.36 2.45 16.06
C THR A 229 10.68 1.56 15.04
N ILE A 230 11.37 0.51 14.64
CA ILE A 230 10.90 -0.49 13.69
C ILE A 230 10.33 -1.65 14.47
N PRO A 231 9.03 -1.96 14.33
CA PRO A 231 8.39 -3.03 15.09
C PRO A 231 8.85 -4.41 14.64
N ALA A 232 8.88 -5.36 15.57
CA ALA A 232 9.16 -6.76 15.30
C ALA A 232 8.13 -7.36 14.33
N GLY A 233 8.62 -8.14 13.35
CA GLY A 233 7.78 -8.80 12.37
C GLY A 233 7.46 -7.96 11.13
N ILE A 234 8.04 -6.76 10.99
CA ILE A 234 7.87 -5.91 9.82
C ILE A 234 8.30 -6.64 8.55
N ASP A 235 7.59 -6.39 7.44
CA ASP A 235 7.93 -6.98 6.14
C ASP A 235 8.63 -6.00 5.21
N ASN A 236 9.28 -6.54 4.18
CA ASN A 236 9.92 -5.74 3.15
C ASN A 236 8.90 -4.87 2.40
N GLY A 237 9.25 -3.61 2.14
CA GLY A 237 8.39 -2.64 1.45
C GLY A 237 7.27 -2.05 2.32
N GLN A 238 7.17 -2.43 3.61
CA GLN A 238 6.19 -1.81 4.50
C GLN A 238 6.61 -0.39 4.88
N MET A 239 5.60 0.47 5.00
CA MET A 239 5.79 1.89 5.30
C MET A 239 5.40 2.19 6.75
N LEU A 240 6.35 2.78 7.47
CA LEU A 240 6.14 3.32 8.81
C LEU A 240 5.82 4.80 8.72
N ARG A 241 4.82 5.24 9.46
CA ARG A 241 4.42 6.65 9.54
C ARG A 241 4.80 7.21 10.89
N ASP A 242 5.70 8.17 10.88
CA ASP A 242 6.08 8.94 12.06
C ASP A 242 5.46 10.34 11.96
N ARG A 243 4.49 10.58 12.84
CA ARG A 243 3.62 11.76 12.77
C ARG A 243 4.35 13.02 13.20
N GLY A 244 4.16 14.10 12.42
CA GLY A 244 4.69 15.42 12.74
C GLY A 244 6.19 15.58 12.49
N ASN A 245 6.87 14.59 11.93
CA ASN A 245 8.28 14.63 11.56
C ASN A 245 8.53 14.89 10.05
N GLY A 246 7.49 15.37 9.34
CA GLY A 246 7.60 15.86 7.96
C GLY A 246 8.00 17.34 7.88
N GLU A 247 7.75 17.98 6.73
CA GLU A 247 8.00 19.41 6.52
C GLU A 247 7.06 20.30 7.38
N PRO A 248 7.49 21.50 7.78
CA PRO A 248 6.63 22.43 8.49
C PRO A 248 5.47 22.89 7.61
N GLY A 249 4.32 23.13 8.24
CA GLY A 249 3.17 23.72 7.59
C GLY A 249 3.39 25.19 7.27
N THR A 250 2.54 25.74 6.39
CA THR A 250 2.53 27.17 6.06
C THR A 250 1.40 27.88 6.79
N ASN A 251 1.60 29.17 7.06
CA ASN A 251 0.61 30.03 7.76
C ASN A 251 0.14 29.47 9.11
N GLY A 252 1.04 28.84 9.89
CA GLY A 252 0.71 28.25 11.19
C GLY A 252 0.03 26.87 11.10
N GLY A 253 0.03 26.23 9.93
CA GLY A 253 -0.48 24.88 9.76
C GLY A 253 0.42 23.82 10.44
N PRO A 254 -0.13 22.62 10.72
CA PRO A 254 0.61 21.53 11.33
C PRO A 254 1.69 20.99 10.37
N ARG A 255 2.70 20.36 10.95
CA ARG A 255 3.73 19.66 10.17
C ARG A 255 3.13 18.46 9.40
N GLY A 256 3.78 18.07 8.32
CA GLY A 256 3.55 16.79 7.65
C GLY A 256 4.10 15.62 8.46
N ASP A 257 4.02 14.43 7.92
CA ASP A 257 4.53 13.21 8.53
C ASP A 257 5.78 12.72 7.80
N LEU A 258 6.59 11.94 8.50
CA LEU A 258 7.70 11.20 7.91
C LEU A 258 7.21 9.78 7.58
N LEU A 259 7.33 9.41 6.33
CA LEU A 259 6.99 8.09 5.81
C LEU A 259 8.30 7.34 5.53
N VAL A 260 8.55 6.28 6.30
CA VAL A 260 9.79 5.49 6.22
C VAL A 260 9.45 4.14 5.60
N GLU A 261 9.95 3.90 4.39
CA GLU A 261 9.87 2.60 3.73
C GLU A 261 10.96 1.69 4.27
N VAL A 262 10.58 0.51 4.74
CA VAL A 262 11.52 -0.47 5.28
C VAL A 262 11.97 -1.42 4.19
N VAL A 263 13.27 -1.45 3.92
CA VAL A 263 13.90 -2.36 2.97
C VAL A 263 14.67 -3.44 3.74
N VAL A 264 14.18 -4.68 3.69
CA VAL A 264 14.81 -5.81 4.38
C VAL A 264 15.86 -6.45 3.46
N SER A 265 17.09 -6.58 3.96
CA SER A 265 18.17 -7.26 3.24
C SER A 265 17.89 -8.76 3.15
N GLN A 266 18.24 -9.36 2.01
CA GLN A 266 18.15 -10.80 1.83
C GLN A 266 19.10 -11.53 2.78
N HIS A 267 18.65 -12.65 3.36
CA HIS A 267 19.47 -13.51 4.19
C HIS A 267 19.97 -14.72 3.39
N PRO A 268 21.23 -15.17 3.54
CA PRO A 268 21.79 -16.26 2.75
C PRO A 268 21.13 -17.62 3.00
N ILE A 269 20.60 -17.85 4.21
CA ILE A 269 20.02 -19.14 4.62
C ILE A 269 18.50 -19.08 4.67
N PHE A 270 17.93 -17.98 5.17
CA PHE A 270 16.51 -17.88 5.46
C PHE A 270 15.75 -17.14 4.35
N LYS A 271 14.61 -17.73 3.99
CA LYS A 271 13.61 -17.09 3.12
C LYS A 271 12.35 -16.89 3.93
N ARG A 272 11.74 -15.72 3.81
CA ARG A 272 10.50 -15.38 4.50
C ARG A 272 9.32 -15.36 3.54
N GLN A 273 8.20 -15.87 4.02
CA GLN A 273 6.89 -15.67 3.41
C GLN A 273 5.88 -15.40 4.54
N ASP A 274 5.38 -14.18 4.61
CA ASP A 274 4.52 -13.70 5.70
C ASP A 274 5.17 -13.89 7.09
N THR A 275 4.58 -14.74 7.94
CA THR A 275 5.12 -15.09 9.25
C THR A 275 5.95 -16.38 9.25
N THR A 276 6.04 -17.04 8.11
CA THR A 276 6.75 -18.32 7.96
C THR A 276 8.18 -18.11 7.46
N ILE A 277 9.11 -18.85 8.03
CA ILE A 277 10.51 -18.91 7.58
C ILE A 277 10.75 -20.25 6.91
N TYR A 278 11.52 -20.23 5.84
CA TYR A 278 11.99 -21.40 5.10
C TYR A 278 13.51 -21.43 5.09
N SER A 279 14.09 -22.63 5.32
CA SER A 279 15.51 -22.86 5.14
C SER A 279 15.76 -24.26 4.59
N THR A 280 16.96 -24.47 4.07
CA THR A 280 17.42 -25.77 3.61
C THR A 280 18.65 -26.18 4.43
N VAL A 281 18.63 -27.39 4.95
CA VAL A 281 19.71 -27.94 5.75
C VAL A 281 20.24 -29.21 5.06
N PRO A 282 21.53 -29.22 4.65
CA PRO A 282 22.14 -30.41 4.12
C PRO A 282 22.40 -31.44 5.24
N ILE A 283 22.07 -32.69 4.99
CA ILE A 283 22.36 -33.82 5.88
C ILE A 283 23.16 -34.87 5.12
N SER A 284 24.06 -35.57 5.82
CA SER A 284 24.81 -36.63 5.19
C SER A 284 23.92 -37.85 4.90
N PHE A 285 24.25 -38.62 3.90
CA PHE A 285 23.61 -39.91 3.59
C PHE A 285 23.52 -40.83 4.82
N VAL A 286 24.56 -40.87 5.62
CA VAL A 286 24.61 -41.71 6.84
C VAL A 286 23.56 -41.23 7.85
N LYS A 287 23.44 -39.93 8.07
CA LYS A 287 22.39 -39.35 8.96
C LYS A 287 20.99 -39.56 8.42
N ALA A 288 20.83 -39.51 7.10
CA ALA A 288 19.54 -39.79 6.49
C ALA A 288 19.14 -41.28 6.65
N ALA A 289 20.08 -42.19 6.50
CA ALA A 289 19.87 -43.63 6.58
C ALA A 289 19.68 -44.14 8.01
N LEU A 290 20.58 -43.74 8.92
CA LEU A 290 20.62 -44.25 10.30
C LEU A 290 19.89 -43.37 11.31
N GLY A 291 19.57 -42.15 10.94
CA GLY A 291 19.00 -41.15 11.86
C GLY A 291 20.06 -40.49 12.75
N GLY A 292 19.56 -39.80 13.76
CA GLY A 292 20.36 -39.16 14.81
C GLY A 292 20.29 -37.65 14.84
N PRO A 293 20.91 -37.02 15.84
CA PRO A 293 20.76 -35.57 16.07
C PRO A 293 21.49 -34.72 15.03
N ILE A 294 20.88 -33.64 14.61
CA ILE A 294 21.44 -32.57 13.78
C ILE A 294 21.17 -31.21 14.43
N SER A 295 22.09 -30.27 14.27
CA SER A 295 21.85 -28.86 14.66
C SER A 295 21.27 -28.09 13.49
N ILE A 296 20.12 -27.45 13.73
CA ILE A 296 19.42 -26.63 12.76
C ILE A 296 19.55 -25.17 13.20
N LYS A 297 20.10 -24.32 12.34
CA LYS A 297 20.12 -22.87 12.57
C LYS A 297 18.72 -22.31 12.44
N THR A 298 18.30 -21.55 13.44
CA THR A 298 17.08 -20.77 13.43
C THR A 298 17.40 -19.31 13.72
N VAL A 299 16.42 -18.43 13.56
CA VAL A 299 16.60 -17.00 13.89
C VAL A 299 16.81 -16.74 15.38
N ASP A 300 16.42 -17.68 16.25
CA ASP A 300 16.61 -17.58 17.71
C ASP A 300 17.89 -18.28 18.20
N GLY A 301 18.69 -18.82 17.30
CA GLY A 301 19.86 -19.65 17.60
C GLY A 301 19.73 -21.06 17.05
N GLU A 302 20.52 -21.99 17.55
CA GLU A 302 20.54 -23.36 17.09
C GLU A 302 19.55 -24.24 17.85
N VAL A 303 18.87 -25.15 17.13
CA VAL A 303 17.94 -26.13 17.68
C VAL A 303 18.39 -27.53 17.27
N GLU A 304 18.50 -28.41 18.24
CA GLU A 304 18.78 -29.82 17.97
C GLU A 304 17.49 -30.51 17.49
N TYR A 305 17.62 -31.26 16.40
CA TYR A 305 16.52 -32.04 15.82
C TYR A 305 16.96 -33.47 15.56
N GLU A 306 16.16 -34.43 15.99
CA GLU A 306 16.41 -35.87 15.81
C GLU A 306 15.87 -36.31 14.44
N VAL A 307 16.77 -36.60 13.51
CA VAL A 307 16.44 -37.14 12.19
C VAL A 307 16.02 -38.59 12.33
N LYS A 308 14.90 -38.97 11.75
CA LYS A 308 14.41 -40.36 11.77
C LYS A 308 15.19 -41.19 10.77
N PRO A 309 15.49 -42.48 11.08
CA PRO A 309 16.09 -43.39 10.11
C PRO A 309 15.26 -43.51 8.83
N GLY A 310 15.93 -43.54 7.66
CA GLY A 310 15.27 -43.61 6.37
C GLY A 310 14.68 -42.29 5.88
N THR A 311 15.10 -41.15 6.43
CA THR A 311 14.67 -39.81 6.00
C THR A 311 15.13 -39.58 4.56
N GLN A 312 14.15 -39.22 3.69
CA GLN A 312 14.42 -38.94 2.27
C GLN A 312 14.80 -37.48 2.06
N THR A 313 15.45 -37.18 0.93
CA THR A 313 15.70 -35.80 0.51
C THR A 313 14.39 -35.05 0.33
N ASP A 314 14.41 -33.72 0.50
CA ASP A 314 13.26 -32.82 0.47
C ASP A 314 12.21 -33.06 1.57
N THR A 315 12.56 -33.87 2.58
CA THR A 315 11.72 -34.00 3.77
C THR A 315 11.62 -32.67 4.51
N ARG A 316 10.37 -32.21 4.74
CA ARG A 316 10.10 -30.96 5.44
C ARG A 316 9.84 -31.18 6.92
N VAL A 317 10.56 -30.45 7.73
CA VAL A 317 10.45 -30.42 9.19
C VAL A 317 9.86 -29.09 9.61
N ARG A 318 8.84 -29.11 10.48
CA ARG A 318 8.21 -27.93 11.03
C ARG A 318 8.73 -27.67 12.43
N LEU A 319 9.40 -26.53 12.62
CA LEU A 319 9.78 -26.02 13.93
C LEU A 319 8.73 -25.00 14.38
N LYS A 320 7.82 -25.44 15.25
CA LYS A 320 6.68 -24.64 15.69
C LYS A 320 7.15 -23.41 16.48
N GLY A 321 6.57 -22.25 16.16
CA GLY A 321 6.84 -20.97 16.84
C GLY A 321 8.24 -20.39 16.58
N LYS A 322 9.02 -20.94 15.63
CA LYS A 322 10.35 -20.44 15.24
C LYS A 322 10.36 -19.57 13.98
N GLY A 323 9.16 -19.08 13.59
CA GLY A 323 8.98 -18.14 12.50
C GLY A 323 9.04 -16.68 12.94
N VAL A 324 8.42 -15.79 12.15
CA VAL A 324 8.36 -14.35 12.37
C VAL A 324 7.18 -14.00 13.28
N PRO A 325 7.33 -13.07 14.24
CA PRO A 325 6.21 -12.60 15.05
C PRO A 325 5.22 -11.80 14.19
N SER A 326 3.94 -11.87 14.54
CA SER A 326 2.90 -11.09 13.87
C SER A 326 2.94 -9.63 14.33
N LEU A 327 2.88 -8.69 13.37
CA LEU A 327 2.77 -7.26 13.67
C LEU A 327 1.53 -6.89 14.49
N ARG A 328 0.42 -7.63 14.29
CA ARG A 328 -0.84 -7.36 15.01
C ARG A 328 -0.84 -7.90 16.43
N ASN A 329 -0.19 -9.04 16.64
CA ASN A 329 -0.12 -9.68 17.95
C ASN A 329 1.27 -10.29 18.16
N ARG A 330 2.10 -9.62 18.95
CA ARG A 330 3.49 -10.05 19.23
C ARG A 330 3.61 -11.42 19.89
N ASN A 331 2.54 -11.89 20.55
CA ASN A 331 2.52 -13.20 21.20
C ASN A 331 2.28 -14.35 20.21
N VAL A 332 1.88 -14.02 18.96
CA VAL A 332 1.68 -15.01 17.90
C VAL A 332 2.88 -15.00 17.00
N ARG A 333 3.53 -16.14 16.89
CA ARG A 333 4.68 -16.36 16.02
C ARG A 333 4.36 -17.42 14.98
N GLY A 334 4.84 -17.25 13.76
CA GLY A 334 4.77 -18.25 12.71
C GLY A 334 5.72 -19.41 12.99
N ASP A 335 5.88 -20.29 11.99
CA ASP A 335 6.72 -21.48 12.06
C ASP A 335 7.91 -21.37 11.14
N HIS A 336 8.94 -22.19 11.41
CA HIS A 336 10.06 -22.34 10.53
C HIS A 336 9.99 -23.73 9.87
N PHE A 337 9.90 -23.76 8.56
CA PHE A 337 9.95 -24.99 7.76
C PHE A 337 11.36 -25.19 7.25
N VAL A 338 11.94 -26.32 7.64
CA VAL A 338 13.29 -26.73 7.25
C VAL A 338 13.18 -27.87 6.26
N THR A 339 13.77 -27.72 5.09
CA THR A 339 13.87 -28.78 4.09
C THR A 339 15.21 -29.49 4.27
N LEU A 340 15.15 -30.77 4.58
CA LEU A 340 16.36 -31.62 4.70
C LEU A 340 16.75 -32.11 3.31
N VAL A 341 18.00 -31.86 2.91
CA VAL A 341 18.53 -32.28 1.61
C VAL A 341 19.69 -33.24 1.85
N VAL A 342 19.54 -34.46 1.35
CA VAL A 342 20.62 -35.46 1.46
C VAL A 342 21.76 -35.06 0.53
N GLN A 343 22.91 -34.82 1.11
CA GLN A 343 24.11 -34.43 0.38
C GLN A 343 25.01 -35.64 0.16
N VAL A 344 25.30 -35.91 -1.10
CA VAL A 344 26.29 -36.94 -1.50
C VAL A 344 27.67 -36.30 -1.47
N PRO A 345 28.66 -36.92 -0.80
CA PRO A 345 30.01 -36.38 -0.75
C PRO A 345 30.69 -36.44 -2.12
N GLU A 346 31.19 -35.29 -2.59
CA GLU A 346 31.91 -35.20 -3.88
C GLU A 346 33.33 -35.75 -3.79
N ARG A 347 33.95 -35.66 -2.62
CA ARG A 347 35.32 -36.14 -2.37
C ARG A 347 35.31 -37.16 -1.26
N MET A 348 35.88 -38.34 -1.52
CA MET A 348 35.97 -39.43 -0.56
C MET A 348 37.38 -40.01 -0.55
N THR A 349 37.83 -40.38 0.64
CA THR A 349 39.06 -41.16 0.82
C THR A 349 38.87 -42.61 0.33
N GLU A 350 39.94 -43.33 0.03
CA GLU A 350 39.85 -44.75 -0.41
C GLU A 350 39.17 -45.63 0.66
N ALA A 351 39.42 -45.38 1.93
CA ALA A 351 38.75 -46.12 3.01
C ALA A 351 37.22 -45.89 3.03
N GLN A 352 36.76 -44.65 2.73
CA GLN A 352 35.33 -44.32 2.65
C GLN A 352 34.68 -44.99 1.42
N LYS A 353 35.39 -45.03 0.28
CA LYS A 353 34.90 -45.70 -0.93
C LYS A 353 34.80 -47.22 -0.70
N GLU A 354 35.75 -47.81 -0.01
CA GLU A 354 35.73 -49.24 0.33
C GLU A 354 34.55 -49.56 1.27
N ALA A 355 34.29 -48.72 2.28
CA ALA A 355 33.16 -48.90 3.17
C ALA A 355 31.82 -48.81 2.41
N LEU A 356 31.70 -47.90 1.46
CA LEU A 356 30.51 -47.79 0.62
C LEU A 356 30.33 -48.96 -0.31
N ARG A 357 31.42 -49.52 -0.90
CA ARG A 357 31.32 -50.74 -1.70
C ARG A 357 30.84 -51.91 -0.86
N LYS A 358 31.39 -52.11 0.35
CA LYS A 358 30.91 -53.13 1.27
C LYS A 358 29.43 -52.98 1.65
N PHE A 359 28.97 -51.74 1.79
CA PHE A 359 27.55 -51.43 2.03
C PHE A 359 26.70 -51.82 0.81
N ASP A 360 27.14 -51.47 -0.39
CA ASP A 360 26.46 -51.82 -1.64
C ASP A 360 26.36 -53.32 -1.86
N ASP A 361 27.51 -54.05 -1.63
CA ASP A 361 27.55 -55.50 -1.67
C ASP A 361 26.56 -56.16 -0.69
N ALA A 362 26.45 -55.60 0.53
CA ALA A 362 25.53 -56.07 1.55
C ALA A 362 24.06 -55.82 1.15
N MET A 363 23.77 -54.69 0.53
CA MET A 363 22.43 -54.37 0.02
C MET A 363 21.99 -55.30 -1.11
N ASN A 364 22.93 -55.68 -1.98
CA ASN A 364 22.70 -56.56 -3.11
C ASN A 364 22.76 -58.07 -2.77
N GLY A 365 22.92 -58.39 -1.48
CA GLY A 365 23.00 -59.80 -1.00
C GLY A 365 24.29 -60.52 -1.36
N ILE A 366 25.32 -59.78 -1.75
CA ILE A 366 26.67 -60.32 -1.98
C ILE A 366 27.34 -60.48 -0.63
N ALA A 367 27.52 -61.72 -0.18
CA ALA A 367 28.20 -62.01 1.10
C ALA A 367 29.70 -61.59 1.03
N PRO A 368 30.19 -60.86 2.08
CA PRO A 368 31.60 -60.49 2.10
C PRO A 368 32.50 -61.78 2.01
N GLU A 369 33.43 -61.79 1.06
CA GLU A 369 34.43 -62.81 0.97
C GLU A 369 35.28 -62.86 2.26
N GLY A 370 34.94 -63.77 3.18
CA GLY A 370 35.78 -63.90 4.37
C GLY A 370 35.23 -64.66 5.59
N GLU A 371 33.92 -64.86 5.70
CA GLU A 371 33.37 -65.70 6.77
C GLU A 371 33.19 -67.16 6.30
N LYS A 372 34.25 -67.88 6.26
CA LYS A 372 34.19 -69.39 6.27
C LYS A 372 33.50 -69.76 7.58
N HIS A 373 32.20 -70.03 7.54
CA HIS A 373 31.52 -70.75 8.59
C HIS A 373 32.30 -72.07 8.84
N LYS A 374 33.08 -72.17 9.91
CA LYS A 374 33.56 -73.44 10.45
C LYS A 374 32.32 -74.24 10.81
N LYS A 375 31.83 -75.06 9.87
CA LYS A 375 30.97 -76.20 10.20
C LYS A 375 31.64 -77.02 11.23
N LYS A 376 31.28 -76.91 12.51
CA LYS A 376 31.57 -77.91 13.52
C LYS A 376 30.87 -79.17 13.12
N GLY A 377 31.63 -80.09 12.53
CA GLY A 377 31.25 -81.49 12.28
C GLY A 377 30.88 -82.14 13.61
N LEU A 378 29.62 -82.39 13.80
CA LEU A 378 29.10 -83.28 14.85
C LEU A 378 29.01 -84.67 14.30
N PHE A 379 30.17 -85.37 14.24
CA PHE A 379 30.19 -86.81 14.12
C PHE A 379 31.29 -87.31 15.06
N GLY A 380 30.95 -87.61 16.28
CA GLY A 380 31.72 -88.34 17.27
C GLY A 380 31.05 -89.64 17.54
N LYS A 381 31.69 -90.68 17.05
CA LYS A 381 31.55 -92.10 17.24
C LYS A 381 30.76 -92.56 18.44
N LEU A 382 29.72 -93.36 18.13
CA LEU A 382 29.24 -94.48 18.94
C LEU A 382 30.15 -95.69 18.61
N GLU A 383 30.89 -96.19 19.58
CA GLU A 383 31.30 -97.60 19.68
C GLU A 383 31.62 -97.97 21.12
N LYS A 384 30.87 -99.00 21.58
CA LYS A 384 30.99 -99.99 22.67
C LYS A 384 30.85 -99.51 24.08
#